data_c34031d506359bd65d42700973ca2dcb
#
_entry.id   c34031d506359bd65d42700973ca2dcb
#
_cell.length_a   1.000
_cell.length_b   1.000
_cell.length_c   1.000
_cell.angle_alpha   90.00
_cell.angle_beta   90.00
_cell.angle_gamma   90.00
#
_symmetry.space_group_name_H-M   'P 1'
#
loop_
_entity.id
_entity.type
_entity.pdbx_description
1 polymer ?
#
loop_
_entity_poly.entity_id
_entity_poly.type
_entity_poly.pdbx_seq_one_letter_code
_entity_poly.pdbx_strand_id
1 'polypeptide(L)'
;MKKAILTIEDCSAISYVISSVLSKDYSVTAVENSVEAFEYMQSGSNKDLIILNIADSSSENMQLLKHMSSSAVFNKIPTVVISNSDDPGLKNKTAELGASLFLTKPFDPVYLSDKVKDLIYEKGSTPSKKRKTVFHLNIF
;
A
#
# COMPACT_ATOMS: atom_id res chain seq x y z
N MET A 1 7.05 -11.22 17.45
CA MET A 1 6.91 -11.58 16.03
C MET A 1 6.70 -10.33 15.19
N LYS A 2 7.42 -10.22 14.07
CA LYS A 2 7.32 -9.05 13.23
C LYS A 2 6.01 -9.04 12.45
N LYS A 3 5.46 -7.85 12.27
CA LYS A 3 4.32 -7.66 11.39
C LYS A 3 4.76 -7.86 9.95
N ALA A 4 3.85 -8.32 9.12
CA ALA A 4 4.13 -8.72 7.74
C ALA A 4 3.65 -7.66 6.74
N ILE A 5 4.53 -7.27 5.82
CA ILE A 5 4.22 -6.31 4.77
C ILE A 5 4.42 -6.97 3.42
N LEU A 6 3.46 -6.81 2.54
CA LEU A 6 3.57 -7.25 1.16
C LEU A 6 3.75 -6.01 0.28
N THR A 7 4.78 -6.00 -0.56
CA THR A 7 4.99 -4.89 -1.51
C THR A 7 4.87 -5.41 -2.93
N ILE A 8 4.17 -4.65 -3.77
CA ILE A 8 4.01 -4.97 -5.18
C ILE A 8 4.58 -3.80 -5.98
N GLU A 9 5.77 -3.99 -6.55
CA GLU A 9 6.52 -2.93 -7.20
C GLU A 9 7.40 -3.54 -8.29
N ASP A 10 7.24 -3.09 -9.53
CA ASP A 10 7.99 -3.64 -10.66
C ASP A 10 9.36 -2.96 -10.85
N CYS A 11 9.59 -1.82 -10.24
CA CYS A 11 10.90 -1.16 -10.31
C CYS A 11 11.79 -1.71 -9.21
N SER A 12 12.84 -2.42 -9.59
CA SER A 12 13.70 -3.09 -8.60
C SER A 12 14.39 -2.10 -7.66
N ALA A 13 14.75 -0.91 -8.16
CA ALA A 13 15.39 0.10 -7.31
C ALA A 13 14.45 0.58 -6.21
N ILE A 14 13.19 0.84 -6.57
CA ILE A 14 12.20 1.29 -5.58
C ILE A 14 11.88 0.18 -4.60
N SER A 15 11.73 -1.05 -5.10
CA SER A 15 11.49 -2.20 -4.26
C SER A 15 12.62 -2.38 -3.24
N TYR A 16 13.85 -2.19 -3.67
CA TYR A 16 15.00 -2.28 -2.79
C TYR A 16 14.97 -1.22 -1.69
N VAL A 17 14.62 0.02 -2.05
CA VAL A 17 14.54 1.11 -1.07
C VAL A 17 13.46 0.79 -0.02
N ILE A 18 12.29 0.37 -0.47
CA ILE A 18 11.20 0.04 0.44
C ILE A 18 11.61 -1.09 1.38
N SER A 19 12.16 -2.15 0.83
CA SER A 19 12.57 -3.30 1.63
C SER A 19 13.67 -2.94 2.62
N SER A 20 14.64 -2.13 2.18
CA SER A 20 15.75 -1.75 3.05
C SER A 20 15.28 -0.96 4.27
N VAL A 21 14.33 -0.06 4.04
CA VAL A 21 13.83 0.79 5.13
C VAL A 21 12.94 0.00 6.08
N LEU A 22 12.12 -0.90 5.56
CA LEU A 22 11.11 -1.56 6.37
C LEU A 22 11.55 -2.90 6.96
N SER A 23 12.57 -3.54 6.40
CA SER A 23 12.96 -4.88 6.86
C SER A 23 13.56 -4.91 8.26
N LYS A 24 13.98 -3.76 8.78
CA LYS A 24 14.50 -3.70 10.14
C LYS A 24 13.44 -4.06 11.15
N ASP A 25 12.22 -3.61 10.92
CA ASP A 25 11.13 -3.75 11.89
C ASP A 25 10.02 -4.69 11.43
N TYR A 26 9.98 -5.03 10.15
CA TYR A 26 8.89 -5.81 9.58
C TYR A 26 9.42 -6.96 8.74
N SER A 27 8.57 -7.97 8.56
CA SER A 27 8.83 -9.06 7.64
C SER A 27 8.27 -8.65 6.27
N VAL A 28 9.16 -8.30 5.33
CA VAL A 28 8.75 -7.76 4.04
C VAL A 28 8.85 -8.84 2.96
N THR A 29 7.75 -9.05 2.25
CA THR A 29 7.73 -9.90 1.06
C THR A 29 7.52 -9.00 -0.14
N ALA A 30 8.44 -9.02 -1.08
CA ALA A 30 8.37 -8.17 -2.27
C ALA A 30 8.06 -9.03 -3.50
N VAL A 31 7.03 -8.62 -4.25
CA VAL A 31 6.68 -9.25 -5.51
C VAL A 31 6.64 -8.19 -6.60
N GLU A 32 6.73 -8.59 -7.85
CA GLU A 32 6.88 -7.65 -8.95
C GLU A 32 5.57 -7.25 -9.61
N ASN A 33 4.55 -8.09 -9.52
CA ASN A 33 3.32 -7.85 -10.28
C ASN A 33 2.09 -8.39 -9.56
N SER A 34 0.93 -8.06 -10.12
CA SER A 34 -0.34 -8.43 -9.49
C SER A 34 -0.59 -9.93 -9.47
N VAL A 35 -0.05 -10.67 -10.44
CA VAL A 35 -0.23 -12.12 -10.48
C VAL A 35 0.48 -12.76 -9.29
N GLU A 36 1.74 -12.40 -9.07
CA GLU A 36 2.49 -12.91 -7.93
C GLU A 36 1.85 -12.49 -6.62
N ALA A 37 1.36 -11.25 -6.57
CA ALA A 37 0.70 -10.76 -5.36
C ALA A 37 -0.55 -11.57 -5.06
N PHE A 38 -1.35 -11.83 -6.07
CA PHE A 38 -2.59 -12.58 -5.89
C PHE A 38 -2.30 -13.99 -5.38
N GLU A 39 -1.31 -14.64 -5.98
CA GLU A 39 -0.90 -15.97 -5.53
C GLU A 39 -0.44 -15.97 -4.09
N TYR A 40 0.35 -14.98 -3.72
CA TYR A 40 0.84 -14.86 -2.35
C TYR A 40 -0.32 -14.63 -1.37
N MET A 41 -1.28 -13.81 -1.76
CA MET A 41 -2.43 -13.52 -0.92
C MET A 41 -3.30 -14.76 -0.72
N GLN A 42 -3.41 -15.60 -1.75
CA GLN A 42 -4.17 -16.85 -1.66
C GLN A 42 -3.50 -17.89 -0.78
N SER A 43 -2.21 -17.76 -0.54
CA SER A 43 -1.46 -18.74 0.24
C SER A 43 -1.82 -18.75 1.72
N GLY A 44 -2.59 -17.76 2.17
CA GLY A 44 -2.99 -17.70 3.57
C GLY A 44 -1.97 -17.06 4.50
N SER A 45 -0.84 -16.58 3.98
CA SER A 45 0.16 -15.90 4.80
C SER A 45 -0.40 -14.60 5.33
N ASN A 46 -0.02 -14.25 6.57
CA ASN A 46 -0.44 -13.00 7.19
C ASN A 46 0.11 -11.79 6.46
N LYS A 47 -0.73 -10.76 6.34
CA LYS A 47 -0.32 -9.47 5.82
C LYS A 47 -0.97 -8.43 6.70
N ASP A 48 -0.13 -7.57 7.26
CA ASP A 48 -0.62 -6.50 8.12
C ASP A 48 -0.70 -5.18 7.41
N LEU A 49 -0.06 -5.08 6.24
CA LEU A 49 -0.09 -3.89 5.41
C LEU A 49 0.37 -4.26 4.00
N ILE A 50 -0.18 -3.58 3.01
CA ILE A 50 0.20 -3.80 1.61
C ILE A 50 0.65 -2.47 1.01
N ILE A 51 1.78 -2.49 0.30
CA ILE A 51 2.27 -1.34 -0.45
C ILE A 51 2.18 -1.69 -1.93
N LEU A 52 1.49 -0.85 -2.69
CA LEU A 52 1.08 -1.19 -4.04
C LEU A 52 1.40 -0.06 -5.01
N ASN A 53 2.24 -0.32 -6.00
CA ASN A 53 2.52 0.65 -7.05
C ASN A 53 1.37 0.66 -8.05
N ILE A 54 0.80 1.84 -8.33
CA ILE A 54 -0.25 1.99 -9.33
C ILE A 54 0.16 3.09 -10.30
N ALA A 55 0.39 2.73 -11.55
CA ALA A 55 0.84 3.68 -12.56
C ALA A 55 -0.30 4.58 -13.05
N ASP A 56 -1.46 3.99 -13.29
CA ASP A 56 -2.64 4.72 -13.75
C ASP A 56 -3.89 3.88 -13.52
N SER A 57 -5.04 4.45 -13.90
CA SER A 57 -6.34 3.80 -13.64
C SER A 57 -6.55 2.50 -14.40
N SER A 58 -5.79 2.29 -15.48
CA SER A 58 -5.94 1.09 -16.29
C SER A 58 -4.96 -0.02 -15.92
N SER A 59 -4.09 0.22 -14.95
CA SER A 59 -3.06 -0.77 -14.60
C SER A 59 -3.66 -1.99 -13.93
N GLU A 60 -2.94 -3.10 -14.02
CA GLU A 60 -3.35 -4.34 -13.37
C GLU A 60 -3.40 -4.20 -11.86
N ASN A 61 -2.51 -3.38 -11.32
CA ASN A 61 -2.50 -3.18 -9.87
C ASN A 61 -3.73 -2.40 -9.40
N MET A 62 -4.32 -1.57 -10.27
CA MET A 62 -5.60 -0.96 -9.95
C MET A 62 -6.70 -2.02 -9.83
N GLN A 63 -6.67 -3.03 -10.70
CA GLN A 63 -7.63 -4.12 -10.62
C GLN A 63 -7.43 -4.91 -9.33
N LEU A 64 -6.19 -5.10 -8.92
CA LEU A 64 -5.89 -5.77 -7.67
C LEU A 64 -6.46 -4.98 -6.48
N LEU A 65 -6.31 -3.66 -6.50
CA LEU A 65 -6.87 -2.82 -5.44
C LEU A 65 -8.38 -2.94 -5.39
N LYS A 66 -9.03 -2.94 -6.55
CA LYS A 66 -10.48 -3.14 -6.61
C LYS A 66 -10.91 -4.47 -6.02
N HIS A 67 -10.17 -5.52 -6.34
CA HIS A 67 -10.44 -6.84 -5.80
C HIS A 67 -10.32 -6.84 -4.28
N MET A 68 -9.26 -6.26 -3.75
CA MET A 68 -9.05 -6.19 -2.32
C MET A 68 -10.15 -5.40 -1.64
N SER A 69 -10.56 -4.30 -2.26
CA SER A 69 -11.59 -3.43 -1.72
C SER A 69 -12.94 -4.15 -1.58
N SER A 70 -13.23 -5.07 -2.48
CA SER A 70 -14.50 -5.80 -2.45
C SER A 70 -14.43 -7.10 -1.66
N SER A 71 -13.27 -7.46 -1.14
CA SER A 71 -13.09 -8.71 -0.41
C SER A 71 -13.30 -8.51 1.08
N ALA A 72 -14.13 -9.34 1.70
CA ALA A 72 -14.35 -9.30 3.14
C ALA A 72 -13.06 -9.63 3.91
N VAL A 73 -12.17 -10.38 3.30
CA VAL A 73 -10.91 -10.80 3.94
C VAL A 73 -9.86 -9.70 3.83
N PHE A 74 -9.72 -9.08 2.66
CA PHE A 74 -8.62 -8.16 2.39
C PHE A 74 -8.96 -6.70 2.60
N ASN A 75 -10.23 -6.31 2.66
CA ASN A 75 -10.59 -4.90 2.73
C ASN A 75 -10.19 -4.22 4.03
N LYS A 76 -9.80 -4.98 5.03
CA LYS A 76 -9.36 -4.44 6.32
C LYS A 76 -7.86 -4.22 6.41
N ILE A 77 -7.12 -4.67 5.42
CA ILE A 77 -5.68 -4.53 5.41
C ILE A 77 -5.33 -3.11 4.92
N PRO A 78 -4.61 -2.33 5.73
CA PRO A 78 -4.21 -0.99 5.27
C PRO A 78 -3.37 -1.09 4.00
N THR A 79 -3.64 -0.21 3.04
CA THR A 79 -2.96 -0.23 1.76
C THR A 79 -2.36 1.15 1.46
N VAL A 80 -1.07 1.17 1.17
CA VAL A 80 -0.35 2.36 0.74
C VAL A 80 -0.16 2.27 -0.77
N VAL A 81 -0.63 3.27 -1.49
CA VAL A 81 -0.42 3.34 -2.95
C VAL A 81 0.76 4.25 -3.23
N ILE A 82 1.65 3.80 -4.09
CA ILE A 82 2.80 4.59 -4.55
C ILE A 82 2.69 4.72 -6.06
N SER A 83 2.90 5.92 -6.59
CA SER A 83 2.73 6.17 -8.02
C SER A 83 3.70 7.23 -8.53
N ASN A 84 4.03 7.16 -9.82
CA ASN A 84 4.75 8.23 -10.50
C ASN A 84 3.84 9.42 -10.79
N SER A 85 2.55 9.22 -10.76
CA SER A 85 1.56 10.24 -11.13
C SER A 85 1.01 10.92 -9.89
N ASP A 86 0.84 12.24 -9.96
CA ASP A 86 0.16 13.00 -8.91
C ASP A 86 -1.24 13.42 -9.35
N ASP A 87 -1.78 12.77 -10.36
CA ASP A 87 -3.09 13.09 -10.90
C ASP A 87 -4.18 13.02 -9.82
N PRO A 88 -4.95 14.10 -9.62
CA PRO A 88 -5.99 14.10 -8.58
C PRO A 88 -7.06 13.04 -8.80
N GLY A 89 -7.38 12.72 -10.05
CA GLY A 89 -8.35 11.68 -10.34
C GLY A 89 -7.88 10.32 -9.87
N LEU A 90 -6.61 10.01 -10.06
CA LEU A 90 -6.03 8.75 -9.59
C LEU A 90 -6.03 8.70 -8.07
N LYS A 91 -5.62 9.78 -7.43
CA LYS A 91 -5.63 9.85 -5.97
C LYS A 91 -7.02 9.62 -5.41
N ASN A 92 -8.01 10.29 -5.99
CA ASN A 92 -9.39 10.17 -5.53
C ASN A 92 -9.91 8.75 -5.73
N LYS A 93 -9.61 8.14 -6.87
CA LYS A 93 -10.08 6.80 -7.15
C LYS A 93 -9.50 5.79 -6.18
N THR A 94 -8.20 5.87 -5.91
CA THR A 94 -7.59 4.93 -4.97
C THR A 94 -8.11 5.14 -3.56
N ALA A 95 -8.37 6.39 -3.17
CA ALA A 95 -8.96 6.67 -1.86
C ALA A 95 -10.36 6.09 -1.75
N GLU A 96 -11.17 6.21 -2.80
CA GLU A 96 -12.52 5.63 -2.82
C GLU A 96 -12.49 4.11 -2.69
N LEU A 97 -11.43 3.50 -3.21
CA LEU A 97 -11.25 2.05 -3.12
C LEU A 97 -10.62 1.62 -1.80
N GLY A 98 -10.43 2.55 -0.88
CA GLY A 98 -9.99 2.21 0.47
C GLY A 98 -8.50 2.34 0.73
N ALA A 99 -7.73 2.89 -0.21
CA ALA A 99 -6.31 3.13 0.06
C ALA A 99 -6.16 4.06 1.25
N SER A 100 -5.25 3.71 2.15
CA SER A 100 -5.02 4.47 3.37
C SER A 100 -4.10 5.65 3.15
N LEU A 101 -3.25 5.58 2.13
CA LEU A 101 -2.24 6.59 1.87
C LEU A 101 -1.84 6.53 0.40
N PHE A 102 -1.54 7.69 -0.19
CA PHE A 102 -1.04 7.78 -1.55
C PHE A 102 0.26 8.58 -1.54
N LEU A 103 1.34 8.00 -2.04
CA LEU A 103 2.63 8.67 -2.13
C LEU A 103 3.04 8.79 -3.59
N THR A 104 3.52 9.98 -3.96
CA THR A 104 4.04 10.22 -5.31
C THR A 104 5.55 10.04 -5.31
N LYS A 105 6.07 9.35 -6.31
CA LYS A 105 7.53 9.19 -6.45
C LYS A 105 8.15 10.48 -6.99
N PRO A 106 9.31 10.88 -6.52
CA PRO A 106 10.08 10.24 -5.46
C PRO A 106 9.49 10.56 -4.09
N PHE A 107 9.53 9.60 -3.18
CA PHE A 107 8.99 9.79 -1.85
C PHE A 107 10.12 9.72 -0.81
N ASP A 108 9.85 10.26 0.37
CA ASP A 108 10.80 10.20 1.48
C ASP A 108 10.66 8.86 2.21
N PRO A 109 11.70 8.01 2.20
CA PRO A 109 11.60 6.71 2.88
C PRO A 109 11.33 6.81 4.37
N VAL A 110 11.81 7.87 5.03
CA VAL A 110 11.55 8.06 6.46
C VAL A 110 10.06 8.35 6.67
N TYR A 111 9.49 9.19 5.81
CA TYR A 111 8.07 9.48 5.87
C TYR A 111 7.24 8.21 5.66
N LEU A 112 7.63 7.38 4.69
CA LEU A 112 6.97 6.10 4.46
C LEU A 112 7.02 5.24 5.72
N SER A 113 8.19 5.12 6.32
CA SER A 113 8.37 4.30 7.51
C SER A 113 7.48 4.79 8.66
N ASP A 114 7.42 6.10 8.87
CA ASP A 114 6.58 6.67 9.92
C ASP A 114 5.11 6.37 9.67
N LYS A 115 4.65 6.52 8.44
CA LYS A 115 3.25 6.27 8.11
C LYS A 115 2.88 4.80 8.19
N VAL A 116 3.80 3.92 7.79
CA VAL A 116 3.58 2.49 7.92
C VAL A 116 3.38 2.11 9.38
N LYS A 117 4.21 2.67 10.24
CA LYS A 117 4.09 2.42 11.67
C LYS A 117 2.72 2.87 12.19
N ASP A 118 2.29 4.07 11.81
CA ASP A 118 0.99 4.57 12.23
C ASP A 118 -0.14 3.66 11.75
N LEU A 119 -0.08 3.24 10.51
CA LEU A 119 -1.15 2.42 9.93
C LEU A 119 -1.22 1.03 10.58
N ILE A 120 -0.09 0.45 10.90
CA ILE A 120 -0.07 -0.89 11.49
C ILE A 120 -0.52 -0.86 12.95
N TYR A 121 -0.06 0.13 13.71
CA TYR A 121 -0.28 0.14 15.14
C TYR A 121 -1.47 0.95 15.61
N GLU A 122 -2.13 1.67 14.69
CA GLU A 122 -3.35 2.40 15.00
C GLU A 122 -4.58 1.73 14.42
N LYS A 123 -4.49 0.46 14.13
CA LYS A 123 -5.54 -0.25 13.42
C LYS A 123 -6.84 -0.39 14.21
N GLY A 124 -6.85 -0.06 15.48
CA GLY A 124 -8.09 -0.03 16.26
C GLY A 124 -8.94 1.19 16.00
N SER A 125 -8.40 2.18 15.29
CA SER A 125 -9.13 3.42 15.07
C SER A 125 -10.13 3.27 13.94
N THR A 126 -11.08 4.18 13.95
CA THR A 126 -12.14 4.17 12.96
C THR A 126 -11.60 4.52 11.59
N PRO A 127 -11.86 3.68 10.67
CA PRO A 127 -11.08 3.67 9.46
C PRO A 127 -11.38 4.75 8.45
N SER A 128 -12.61 4.91 8.02
CA SER A 128 -12.84 5.66 6.80
C SER A 128 -12.53 7.15 6.91
N LYS A 129 -12.91 7.79 8.00
CA LYS A 129 -12.60 9.21 8.16
C LYS A 129 -11.12 9.46 8.28
N LYS A 130 -10.45 8.60 9.01
CA LYS A 130 -9.01 8.74 9.18
C LYS A 130 -8.25 8.53 7.88
N ARG A 131 -8.71 7.62 7.07
CA ARG A 131 -8.09 7.39 5.78
C ARG A 131 -8.14 8.65 4.92
N LYS A 132 -9.29 9.32 4.89
CA LYS A 132 -9.42 10.54 4.13
C LYS A 132 -8.48 11.62 4.62
N THR A 133 -8.37 11.75 5.93
CA THR A 133 -7.48 12.75 6.52
C THR A 133 -6.03 12.48 6.16
N VAL A 134 -5.60 11.25 6.30
CA VAL A 134 -4.23 10.86 5.95
C VAL A 134 -3.98 11.11 4.48
N PHE A 135 -4.95 10.78 3.65
CA PHE A 135 -4.83 10.94 2.23
C PHE A 135 -4.61 12.40 1.84
N HIS A 136 -5.32 13.30 2.47
CA HIS A 136 -5.16 14.73 2.23
C HIS A 136 -3.78 15.23 2.59
N LEU A 137 -3.26 14.79 3.71
CA LEU A 137 -1.93 15.20 4.15
C LEU A 137 -0.85 14.86 3.15
N ASN A 138 -1.11 13.92 2.31
CA ASN A 138 -0.14 13.42 1.40
C ASN A 138 -0.08 14.18 0.08
N ILE A 139 -0.84 15.22 -0.03
CA ILE A 139 -0.84 16.04 -1.22
C ILE A 139 0.40 16.94 -1.32
N PHE A 140 1.08 17.15 -0.25
CA PHE A 140 2.26 18.01 -0.21
C PHE A 140 3.50 17.40 -0.78
#